data_b0249acb49b258539d4d4772a6bfc6c6
#
_entry.id   b0249acb49b258539d4d4772a6bfc6c6
#
_cell.length_a   1.000
_cell.length_b   1.000
_cell.length_c   1.000
_cell.angle_alpha   90.00
_cell.angle_beta   90.00
_cell.angle_gamma   90.00
#
_symmetry.space_group_name_H-M   'P 1'
#
loop_
_entity.id
_entity.type
_entity.pdbx_description
1 polymer ?
#
loop_
_entity_poly.entity_id
_entity_poly.type
_entity_poly.pdbx_seq_one_letter_code
_entity_poly.pdbx_strand_id
1 'polypeptide(L)'
;SIDVTGMPARDGLALLAKNFVFALLEPINLELYRLLITQAPAFPELGRTVYLAGPELLLRELENYLKYLQRQGQLPATLPGPHTARQFLGMVKAEFQLCALLAPEQLPSRTAISAHIDDCATFLLDSH
;
A
#
# COMPACT_ATOMS: atom_id res chain seq x y z
N SER A 1 9.01 9.71 -5.47
CA SER A 1 8.93 8.24 -5.56
C SER A 1 10.25 7.60 -5.13
N ILE A 2 10.19 6.35 -4.70
CA ILE A 2 11.33 5.62 -4.18
C ILE A 2 11.81 4.65 -5.26
N ASP A 3 13.11 4.68 -5.55
CA ASP A 3 13.71 3.72 -6.47
C ASP A 3 14.11 2.47 -5.69
N VAL A 4 13.42 1.37 -5.98
CA VAL A 4 13.68 0.07 -5.37
C VAL A 4 14.33 -0.91 -6.33
N THR A 5 14.66 -0.48 -7.55
CA THR A 5 15.39 -1.32 -8.50
C THR A 5 16.78 -1.63 -7.95
N GLY A 6 17.23 -2.87 -8.14
CA GLY A 6 18.49 -3.31 -7.59
C GLY A 6 18.44 -3.81 -6.16
N MET A 7 17.35 -3.58 -5.43
CA MET A 7 17.15 -4.16 -4.11
C MET A 7 16.64 -5.61 -4.24
N PRO A 8 16.94 -6.48 -3.26
CA PRO A 8 16.24 -7.77 -3.21
C PRO A 8 14.73 -7.54 -3.25
N ALA A 9 13.99 -8.42 -3.94
CA ALA A 9 12.54 -8.24 -4.15
C ALA A 9 11.77 -8.05 -2.85
N ARG A 10 12.09 -8.85 -1.83
CA ARG A 10 11.44 -8.74 -0.52
C ARG A 10 11.65 -7.36 0.10
N ASP A 11 12.87 -6.84 0.04
CA ASP A 11 13.20 -5.54 0.61
C ASP A 11 12.51 -4.41 -0.16
N GLY A 12 12.50 -4.49 -1.49
CA GLY A 12 11.84 -3.50 -2.32
C GLY A 12 10.33 -3.44 -2.08
N LEU A 13 9.68 -4.60 -2.04
CA LEU A 13 8.24 -4.68 -1.74
C LEU A 13 7.94 -4.13 -0.34
N ALA A 14 8.74 -4.53 0.66
CA ALA A 14 8.55 -4.08 2.02
C ALA A 14 8.74 -2.56 2.15
N LEU A 15 9.74 -2.00 1.49
CA LEU A 15 10.01 -0.56 1.55
C LEU A 15 8.87 0.25 0.93
N LEU A 16 8.40 -0.13 -0.25
CA LEU A 16 7.26 0.53 -0.89
C LEU A 16 6.01 0.46 0.00
N ALA A 17 5.74 -0.72 0.55
CA ALA A 17 4.57 -0.93 1.40
C ALA A 17 4.66 -0.15 2.71
N LYS A 18 5.83 -0.11 3.35
CA LYS A 18 6.02 0.65 4.60
C LYS A 18 5.80 2.13 4.39
N ASN A 19 6.35 2.69 3.31
CA ASN A 19 6.13 4.09 2.99
C ASN A 19 4.65 4.39 2.80
N PHE A 20 3.93 3.53 2.12
CA PHE A 20 2.49 3.68 1.92
C PHE A 20 1.73 3.62 3.24
N VAL A 21 1.92 2.56 4.01
CA VAL A 21 1.14 2.32 5.24
C VAL A 21 1.44 3.41 6.27
N PHE A 22 2.70 3.77 6.48
CA PHE A 22 3.04 4.79 7.45
C PHE A 22 2.60 6.20 7.01
N ALA A 23 2.57 6.47 5.70
CA ALA A 23 1.96 7.70 5.19
C ALA A 23 0.46 7.77 5.52
N LEU A 24 -0.28 6.67 5.34
CA LEU A 24 -1.69 6.61 5.71
C LEU A 24 -1.92 6.92 7.19
N LEU A 25 -0.99 6.53 8.04
CA LEU A 25 -1.13 6.66 9.50
C LEU A 25 -0.61 8.00 10.03
N GLU A 26 0.00 8.84 9.19
CA GLU A 26 0.41 10.18 9.62
C GLU A 26 -0.82 10.98 10.07
N PRO A 27 -0.74 11.72 11.21
CA PRO A 27 -1.90 12.45 11.73
C PRO A 27 -2.56 13.37 10.71
N ILE A 28 -1.77 14.10 9.93
CA ILE A 28 -2.32 15.01 8.91
C ILE A 28 -3.09 14.24 7.84
N ASN A 29 -2.61 13.07 7.45
CA ASN A 29 -3.27 12.26 6.43
C ASN A 29 -4.55 11.62 6.96
N LEU A 30 -4.59 11.24 8.23
CA LEU A 30 -5.82 10.76 8.87
C LEU A 30 -6.88 11.87 8.93
N GLU A 31 -6.47 13.10 9.25
CA GLU A 31 -7.39 14.24 9.25
C GLU A 31 -7.92 14.54 7.85
N LEU A 32 -7.06 14.51 6.84
CA LEU A 32 -7.47 14.70 5.45
C LEU A 32 -8.43 13.59 5.01
N TYR A 33 -8.16 12.35 5.40
CA TYR A 33 -9.04 11.22 5.06
C TYR A 33 -10.45 11.45 5.63
N ARG A 34 -10.55 11.85 6.90
CA ARG A 34 -11.85 12.16 7.52
C ARG A 34 -12.58 13.24 6.76
N LEU A 35 -11.88 14.32 6.42
CA LEU A 35 -12.46 15.45 5.70
C LEU A 35 -12.98 15.02 4.33
N LEU A 36 -12.16 14.27 3.57
CA LEU A 36 -12.52 13.83 2.22
C LEU A 36 -13.69 12.86 2.22
N ILE A 37 -13.73 11.92 3.15
CA ILE A 37 -14.85 10.98 3.26
C ILE A 37 -16.15 11.74 3.57
N THR A 38 -16.07 12.75 4.42
CA THR A 38 -17.24 13.57 4.78
C THR A 38 -17.71 14.45 3.61
N GLN A 39 -16.78 15.02 2.85
CA GLN A 39 -17.10 16.01 1.81
C GLN A 39 -17.36 15.39 0.43
N ALA A 40 -16.81 14.22 0.14
CA ALA A 40 -16.92 13.62 -1.19
C ALA A 40 -18.37 13.45 -1.69
N PRO A 41 -19.35 13.06 -0.86
CA PRO A 41 -20.74 12.97 -1.34
C PRO A 41 -21.31 14.26 -1.87
N ALA A 42 -20.92 15.40 -1.30
CA ALA A 42 -21.35 16.73 -1.74
C ALA A 42 -20.49 17.30 -2.86
N PHE A 43 -19.23 16.82 -2.98
CA PHE A 43 -18.26 17.31 -3.95
C PHE A 43 -17.61 16.12 -4.68
N PRO A 44 -18.37 15.42 -5.55
CA PRO A 44 -17.87 14.19 -6.19
C PRO A 44 -16.62 14.39 -7.05
N GLU A 45 -16.44 15.57 -7.64
CA GLU A 45 -15.24 15.87 -8.42
C GLU A 45 -13.98 15.91 -7.53
N LEU A 46 -14.10 16.45 -6.32
CA LEU A 46 -13.00 16.45 -5.34
C LEU A 46 -12.62 15.03 -4.98
N GLY A 47 -13.58 14.19 -4.66
CA GLY A 47 -13.35 12.79 -4.33
C GLY A 47 -12.64 12.04 -5.46
N ARG A 48 -13.11 12.24 -6.70
CA ARG A 48 -12.51 11.61 -7.88
C ARG A 48 -11.06 12.07 -8.07
N THR A 49 -10.81 13.38 -7.99
CA THR A 49 -9.47 13.94 -8.16
C THR A 49 -8.49 13.34 -7.16
N VAL A 50 -8.89 13.27 -5.90
CA VAL A 50 -8.03 12.72 -4.84
C VAL A 50 -7.80 11.21 -5.03
N TYR A 51 -8.84 10.48 -5.39
CA TYR A 51 -8.72 9.03 -5.64
C TYR A 51 -7.72 8.74 -6.75
N LEU A 52 -7.80 9.48 -7.85
CA LEU A 52 -6.90 9.27 -9.00
C LEU A 52 -5.47 9.72 -8.71
N ALA A 53 -5.28 10.77 -7.91
CA ALA A 53 -3.96 11.30 -7.60
C ALA A 53 -3.22 10.50 -6.52
N GLY A 54 -3.95 9.79 -5.66
CA GLY A 54 -3.37 9.02 -4.56
C GLY A 54 -3.45 7.51 -4.77
N PRO A 55 -4.56 6.86 -4.37
CA PRO A 55 -4.66 5.39 -4.43
C PRO A 55 -4.42 4.80 -5.81
N GLU A 56 -4.95 5.42 -6.85
CA GLU A 56 -4.80 4.93 -8.22
C GLU A 56 -3.35 4.99 -8.68
N LEU A 57 -2.66 6.09 -8.39
CA LEU A 57 -1.25 6.25 -8.75
C LEU A 57 -0.38 5.22 -8.02
N LEU A 58 -0.66 4.99 -6.74
CA LEU A 58 0.08 4.00 -5.96
C LEU A 58 -0.07 2.60 -6.53
N LEU A 59 -1.30 2.22 -6.91
CA LEU A 59 -1.53 0.92 -7.55
C LEU A 59 -0.71 0.76 -8.82
N ARG A 60 -0.64 1.81 -9.65
CA ARG A 60 0.17 1.79 -10.88
C ARG A 60 1.65 1.62 -10.58
N GLU A 61 2.16 2.33 -9.59
CA GLU A 61 3.57 2.20 -9.20
C GLU A 61 3.89 0.79 -8.74
N LEU A 62 3.00 0.18 -7.94
CA LEU A 62 3.16 -1.19 -7.51
C LEU A 62 3.07 -2.17 -8.67
N GLU A 63 2.10 -1.99 -9.57
CA GLU A 63 1.99 -2.82 -10.77
C GLU A 63 3.27 -2.77 -11.61
N ASN A 64 3.84 -1.59 -11.78
CA ASN A 64 5.09 -1.41 -12.53
C ASN A 64 6.24 -2.14 -11.85
N TYR A 65 6.32 -2.08 -10.53
CA TYR A 65 7.35 -2.81 -9.80
C TYR A 65 7.16 -4.32 -9.92
N LEU A 66 5.92 -4.82 -9.84
CA LEU A 66 5.65 -6.25 -10.05
C LEU A 66 6.05 -6.71 -11.44
N LYS A 67 5.80 -5.90 -12.48
CA LYS A 67 6.25 -6.18 -13.84
C LYS A 67 7.77 -6.25 -13.91
N TYR A 68 8.46 -5.35 -13.24
CA TYR A 68 9.91 -5.37 -13.14
C TYR A 68 10.39 -6.68 -12.53
N LEU A 69 9.79 -7.13 -11.41
CA LEU A 69 10.14 -8.39 -10.78
C LEU A 69 9.87 -9.60 -11.70
N GLN A 70 8.79 -9.55 -12.45
CA GLN A 70 8.49 -10.59 -13.45
C GLN A 70 9.57 -10.65 -14.53
N ARG A 71 10.02 -9.50 -15.03
CA ARG A 71 11.11 -9.45 -16.02
C ARG A 71 12.42 -9.94 -15.46
N GLN A 72 12.66 -9.78 -14.16
CA GLN A 72 13.85 -10.28 -13.47
C GLN A 72 13.74 -11.76 -13.07
N GLY A 73 12.63 -12.41 -13.39
CA GLY A 73 12.42 -13.80 -13.04
C GLY A 73 12.11 -14.05 -11.57
N GLN A 74 11.77 -13.01 -10.81
CA GLN A 74 11.49 -13.12 -9.37
C GLN A 74 10.02 -13.35 -9.07
N LEU A 75 9.15 -13.18 -10.07
CA LEU A 75 7.73 -13.52 -10.02
C LEU A 75 7.35 -14.20 -11.34
N PRO A 76 6.36 -15.11 -11.33
CA PRO A 76 5.90 -15.73 -12.56
C PRO A 76 5.36 -14.72 -13.56
N ALA A 77 5.72 -14.88 -14.84
CA ALA A 77 5.27 -13.99 -15.91
C ALA A 77 3.75 -14.03 -16.12
N THR A 78 3.11 -15.12 -15.69
CA THR A 78 1.66 -15.33 -15.83
C THR A 78 0.84 -14.70 -14.72
N LEU A 79 1.48 -14.17 -13.69
CA LEU A 79 0.78 -13.57 -12.55
C LEU A 79 0.08 -12.27 -12.99
N PRO A 80 -1.26 -12.12 -12.79
CA PRO A 80 -1.96 -10.92 -13.20
C PRO A 80 -1.59 -9.73 -12.31
N GLY A 81 -0.83 -8.78 -12.88
CA GLY A 81 -0.27 -7.64 -12.14
C GLY A 81 -1.28 -6.78 -11.40
N PRO A 82 -2.36 -6.30 -12.07
CA PRO A 82 -3.34 -5.44 -11.39
C PRO A 82 -4.02 -6.11 -10.20
N HIS A 83 -4.39 -7.37 -10.35
CA HIS A 83 -5.03 -8.14 -9.29
C HIS A 83 -4.07 -8.39 -8.12
N THR A 84 -2.85 -8.79 -8.44
CA THR A 84 -1.82 -9.06 -7.44
C THR A 84 -1.45 -7.80 -6.66
N ALA A 85 -1.37 -6.65 -7.34
CA ALA A 85 -1.11 -5.37 -6.69
C ALA A 85 -2.19 -5.04 -5.66
N ARG A 86 -3.47 -5.21 -6.02
CA ARG A 86 -4.58 -4.98 -5.11
C ARG A 86 -4.55 -5.93 -3.91
N GLN A 87 -4.26 -7.19 -4.15
CA GLN A 87 -4.14 -8.18 -3.07
C GLN A 87 -3.02 -7.80 -2.11
N PHE A 88 -1.87 -7.43 -2.63
CA PHE A 88 -0.74 -7.06 -1.80
C PHE A 88 -1.03 -5.81 -0.98
N LEU A 89 -1.58 -4.76 -1.60
CA LEU A 89 -1.95 -3.54 -0.86
C LEU A 89 -2.98 -3.83 0.22
N GLY A 90 -3.97 -4.67 -0.06
CA GLY A 90 -4.95 -5.07 0.94
C GLY A 90 -4.32 -5.76 2.13
N MET A 91 -3.37 -6.67 1.89
CA MET A 91 -2.68 -7.39 2.96
C MET A 91 -1.86 -6.45 3.83
N VAL A 92 -1.06 -5.57 3.24
CA VAL A 92 -0.17 -4.70 4.01
C VAL A 92 -0.94 -3.62 4.76
N LYS A 93 -2.01 -3.11 4.18
CA LYS A 93 -2.85 -2.09 4.80
C LYS A 93 -3.64 -2.65 5.99
N ALA A 94 -4.16 -3.87 5.84
CA ALA A 94 -5.01 -4.54 6.85
C ALA A 94 -6.06 -3.55 7.39
N GLU A 95 -6.31 -3.55 8.71
CA GLU A 95 -7.27 -2.65 9.36
C GLU A 95 -6.59 -1.47 10.07
N PHE A 96 -5.30 -1.23 9.81
CA PHE A 96 -4.55 -0.22 10.57
C PHE A 96 -5.13 1.18 10.44
N GLN A 97 -5.52 1.61 9.25
CA GLN A 97 -6.10 2.93 9.05
C GLN A 97 -7.43 3.06 9.79
N LEU A 98 -8.29 2.07 9.67
CA LEU A 98 -9.58 2.06 10.37
C LEU A 98 -9.37 2.09 11.88
N CYS A 99 -8.43 1.31 12.39
CA CYS A 99 -8.07 1.30 13.80
C CYS A 99 -7.59 2.68 14.26
N ALA A 100 -6.70 3.31 13.49
CA ALA A 100 -6.20 4.64 13.83
C ALA A 100 -7.32 5.69 13.86
N LEU A 101 -8.32 5.54 13.00
CA LEU A 101 -9.44 6.48 12.93
C LEU A 101 -10.46 6.27 14.04
N LEU A 102 -10.74 5.04 14.42
CA LEU A 102 -11.81 4.71 15.38
C LEU A 102 -11.33 4.45 16.79
N ALA A 103 -10.16 3.82 16.94
CA ALA A 103 -9.66 3.38 18.24
C ALA A 103 -8.11 3.44 18.24
N PRO A 104 -7.53 4.64 18.19
CA PRO A 104 -6.07 4.79 18.05
C PRO A 104 -5.28 4.12 19.16
N GLU A 105 -5.86 3.97 20.35
CA GLU A 105 -5.23 3.28 21.48
C GLU A 105 -5.04 1.77 21.22
N GLN A 106 -5.75 1.21 20.23
CA GLN A 106 -5.63 -0.19 19.84
C GLN A 106 -4.64 -0.40 18.72
N LEU A 107 -4.11 0.66 18.12
CA LEU A 107 -3.18 0.55 16.99
C LEU A 107 -1.89 -0.15 17.44
N PRO A 108 -1.45 -1.20 16.72
CA PRO A 108 -0.17 -1.85 17.04
C PRO A 108 1.00 -0.87 16.93
N SER A 109 2.11 -1.22 17.56
CA SER A 109 3.33 -0.42 17.48
C SER A 109 3.86 -0.36 16.06
N ARG A 110 4.66 0.67 15.78
CA ARG A 110 5.34 0.81 14.48
C ARG A 110 6.17 -0.44 14.16
N THR A 111 6.85 -1.01 15.14
CA THR A 111 7.62 -2.25 14.97
C THR A 111 6.73 -3.43 14.57
N ALA A 112 5.56 -3.56 15.21
CA ALA A 112 4.63 -4.63 14.89
C ALA A 112 4.05 -4.48 13.48
N ILE A 113 3.71 -3.25 13.09
CA ILE A 113 3.21 -2.96 11.73
C ILE A 113 4.29 -3.28 10.69
N SER A 114 5.53 -2.87 10.95
CA SER A 114 6.67 -3.18 10.06
C SER A 114 6.86 -4.68 9.88
N ALA A 115 6.77 -5.45 10.97
CA ALA A 115 6.89 -6.91 10.93
C ALA A 115 5.77 -7.53 10.09
N HIS A 116 4.54 -7.04 10.24
CA HIS A 116 3.41 -7.49 9.42
C HIS A 116 3.69 -7.25 7.92
N ILE A 117 4.21 -6.07 7.58
CA ILE A 117 4.51 -5.73 6.19
C ILE A 117 5.60 -6.64 5.62
N ASP A 118 6.67 -6.88 6.40
CA ASP A 118 7.72 -7.82 6.00
C ASP A 118 7.16 -9.21 5.74
N ASP A 119 6.25 -9.68 6.59
CA ASP A 119 5.59 -10.97 6.42
C ASP A 119 4.73 -11.01 5.16
N CYS A 120 4.05 -9.93 4.82
CA CYS A 120 3.26 -9.84 3.59
C CYS A 120 4.15 -9.95 2.35
N ALA A 121 5.30 -9.27 2.35
CA ALA A 121 6.25 -9.33 1.24
C ALA A 121 6.78 -10.76 1.05
N THR A 122 7.14 -11.43 2.15
CA THR A 122 7.58 -12.83 2.14
C THR A 122 6.46 -13.73 1.63
N PHE A 123 5.24 -13.54 2.11
CA PHE A 123 4.08 -14.33 1.67
C PHE A 123 3.86 -14.21 0.16
N LEU A 124 3.89 -13.00 -0.38
CA LEU A 124 3.71 -12.80 -1.82
C LEU A 124 4.77 -13.56 -2.63
N LEU A 125 6.03 -13.43 -2.24
CA LEU A 125 7.13 -14.05 -2.99
C LEU A 125 7.14 -15.57 -2.84
N ASP A 126 6.86 -16.10 -1.65
CA ASP A 126 6.91 -17.53 -1.39
C ASP A 126 5.68 -18.28 -1.92
N SER A 127 4.56 -17.57 -2.15
CA SER A 127 3.33 -18.15 -2.68
C SER A 127 3.37 -18.34 -4.20
N HIS A 128 4.37 -17.77 -4.83
CA HIS A 128 4.55 -17.80 -6.28
C HIS A 128 6.00 -18.13 -6.62
#